data_2a884e3391fcede0ce25c267f013f895
#
_entry.id   2a884e3391fcede0ce25c267f013f895
#
_cell.length_a   1.000
_cell.length_b   1.000
_cell.length_c   1.000
_cell.angle_alpha   90.00
_cell.angle_beta   90.00
_cell.angle_gamma   90.00
#
_symmetry.space_group_name_H-M   'P 1'
#
loop_
_entity.id
_entity.type
_entity.pdbx_description
1 polymer ?
#
loop_
_entity_poly.entity_id
_entity_poly.type
_entity_poly.pdbx_seq_one_letter_code
_entity_poly.pdbx_strand_id
1 'polypeptide(L)'
;MVALMSGVPMQSAHFDSTSAPAGLPASNALSFQLAINPAFAALENVANAAALAVLATYDLELQAGGAIFDNTTTDYAARIADEQFAWASALSGNSGTAGLLSVLAASPRAKAAPAAVAKLKTLVTHSGKVEIPTILFTGVADPVTAAGNQQSVADKYAAYYAEKWEAVKKAKGYKRPANNQLVLWNFPLEKYTKYTAAGAPDTSVPAATGTNHCNFTTSQYMAIADLLAYASNTGKHLSGGPLLTKIRKAGNMTYDRGYSAPRLKYYGG
;
A
#
# COMPACT_ATOMS: atom_id res chain seq x y z
N MET A 1 16.69 -7.21 -3.01
CA MET A 1 16.92 -7.71 -1.63
C MET A 1 15.82 -7.23 -0.68
N VAL A 2 15.66 -5.92 -0.43
CA VAL A 2 14.67 -5.43 0.54
C VAL A 2 13.25 -5.90 0.25
N ALA A 3 12.77 -5.80 -0.98
CA ALA A 3 11.45 -6.28 -1.36
C ALA A 3 11.28 -7.79 -1.08
N LEU A 4 12.29 -8.59 -1.39
CA LEU A 4 12.27 -10.02 -1.16
C LEU A 4 12.34 -10.37 0.33
N MET A 5 13.13 -9.64 1.10
CA MET A 5 13.24 -9.81 2.55
C MET A 5 11.96 -9.36 3.26
N SER A 6 11.39 -8.23 2.85
CA SER A 6 10.16 -7.67 3.43
C SER A 6 8.89 -8.38 2.97
N GLY A 7 8.96 -9.22 1.92
CA GLY A 7 7.79 -9.88 1.35
C GLY A 7 6.85 -8.93 0.58
N VAL A 8 7.30 -7.71 0.28
CA VAL A 8 6.57 -6.82 -0.64
C VAL A 8 6.70 -7.42 -2.03
N PRO A 9 5.59 -7.72 -2.70
CA PRO A 9 5.63 -8.31 -4.03
C PRO A 9 6.30 -7.38 -5.02
N MET A 10 7.12 -7.92 -5.89
CA MET A 10 7.79 -7.16 -6.96
C MET A 10 6.84 -6.73 -8.07
N GLN A 11 5.93 -7.58 -8.44
CA GLN A 11 4.71 -7.13 -9.07
C GLN A 11 4.04 -6.36 -7.94
N SER A 12 3.70 -5.12 -8.17
CA SER A 12 2.67 -4.64 -7.31
C SER A 12 1.62 -5.74 -7.38
N ALA A 13 1.67 -6.71 -6.47
CA ALA A 13 0.69 -7.79 -6.35
C ALA A 13 -0.68 -7.19 -6.18
N HIS A 14 -0.61 -6.01 -6.34
CA HIS A 14 -1.58 -5.05 -6.24
C HIS A 14 -2.08 -4.66 -7.61
N PHE A 15 -1.45 -5.19 -8.69
CA PHE A 15 -1.67 -4.67 -10.00
C PHE A 15 -1.53 -5.70 -11.10
N ASP A 16 -2.39 -6.67 -11.07
CA ASP A 16 -2.75 -7.38 -12.28
C ASP A 16 -4.07 -6.80 -12.84
N SER A 17 -4.39 -7.16 -14.05
CA SER A 17 -5.63 -6.72 -14.72
C SER A 17 -6.91 -7.20 -14.02
N THR A 18 -6.80 -8.17 -13.11
CA THR A 18 -7.93 -8.77 -12.39
C THR A 18 -8.14 -8.14 -11.02
N SER A 19 -7.10 -7.53 -10.44
CA SER A 19 -7.15 -6.91 -9.10
C SER A 19 -7.11 -5.39 -9.11
N ALA A 20 -7.14 -4.74 -10.28
CA ALA A 20 -7.20 -3.29 -10.38
C ALA A 20 -8.59 -2.75 -10.07
N PRO A 21 -8.70 -1.61 -9.36
CA PRO A 21 -9.99 -0.96 -9.18
C PRO A 21 -10.53 -0.41 -10.51
N ALA A 22 -11.85 -0.25 -10.59
CA ALA A 22 -12.51 0.30 -11.77
C ALA A 22 -12.01 1.71 -12.12
N GLY A 23 -11.91 2.01 -13.41
CA GLY A 23 -11.50 3.32 -13.91
C GLY A 23 -10.00 3.47 -14.17
N LEU A 24 -9.22 2.39 -14.08
CA LEU A 24 -7.82 2.42 -14.49
C LEU A 24 -7.72 2.73 -15.98
N PRO A 25 -6.91 3.74 -16.38
CA PRO A 25 -6.62 3.97 -17.79
C PRO A 25 -5.94 2.78 -18.45
N ALA A 26 -6.35 2.43 -19.68
CA ALA A 26 -5.80 1.29 -20.41
C ALA A 26 -4.28 1.38 -20.67
N SER A 27 -3.76 2.60 -20.85
CA SER A 27 -2.33 2.88 -20.96
C SER A 27 -1.54 2.44 -19.72
N ASN A 28 -2.13 2.55 -18.55
CA ASN A 28 -1.49 2.15 -17.29
C ASN A 28 -1.57 0.64 -17.06
N ALA A 29 -2.62 -0.02 -17.54
CA ALA A 29 -2.80 -1.47 -17.37
C ALA A 29 -1.62 -2.26 -17.94
N LEU A 30 -1.10 -1.89 -19.11
CA LEU A 30 0.02 -2.56 -19.74
C LEU A 30 1.33 -2.40 -18.94
N SER A 31 1.58 -1.20 -18.41
CA SER A 31 2.77 -0.92 -17.59
C SER A 31 2.80 -1.77 -16.32
N PHE A 32 1.64 -2.07 -15.79
CA PHE A 32 1.49 -2.89 -14.61
C PHE A 32 1.59 -4.38 -14.88
N GLN A 33 1.04 -4.85 -15.99
CA GLN A 33 1.17 -6.25 -16.41
C GLN A 33 2.63 -6.65 -16.63
N LEU A 34 3.46 -5.74 -17.10
CA LEU A 34 4.87 -6.00 -17.34
C LEU A 34 5.74 -5.94 -16.09
N ALA A 35 5.21 -5.46 -14.96
CA ALA A 35 5.85 -5.44 -13.63
C ALA A 35 7.25 -4.80 -13.56
N ILE A 36 7.74 -4.24 -14.66
CA ILE A 36 9.11 -3.72 -14.78
C ILE A 36 9.23 -2.37 -14.08
N ASN A 37 8.28 -1.48 -14.31
CA ASN A 37 8.32 -0.13 -13.78
C ASN A 37 8.12 -0.05 -12.26
N PRO A 38 7.20 -0.82 -11.64
CA PRO A 38 7.10 -0.88 -10.19
C PRO A 38 8.39 -1.33 -9.52
N ALA A 39 9.09 -2.30 -10.09
CA ALA A 39 10.34 -2.81 -9.55
C ALA A 39 11.45 -1.75 -9.53
N PHE A 40 11.61 -1.01 -10.63
CA PHE A 40 12.62 0.05 -10.71
C PHE A 40 12.30 1.24 -9.80
N ALA A 41 11.05 1.68 -9.77
CA ALA A 41 10.64 2.74 -8.85
C ALA A 41 10.81 2.32 -7.37
N ALA A 42 10.52 1.06 -7.05
CA ALA A 42 10.75 0.50 -5.73
C ALA A 42 12.24 0.54 -5.35
N LEU A 43 13.15 0.19 -6.25
CA LEU A 43 14.59 0.17 -5.98
C LEU A 43 15.14 1.57 -5.69
N GLU A 44 14.73 2.59 -6.46
CA GLU A 44 15.14 3.98 -6.18
C GLU A 44 14.60 4.48 -4.83
N ASN A 45 13.33 4.24 -4.54
CA ASN A 45 12.70 4.69 -3.30
C ASN A 45 13.19 3.92 -2.07
N VAL A 46 13.44 2.63 -2.20
CA VAL A 46 13.96 1.80 -1.11
C VAL A 46 15.38 2.22 -0.72
N ALA A 47 16.22 2.61 -1.67
CA ALA A 47 17.55 3.14 -1.34
C ALA A 47 17.42 4.41 -0.48
N ASN A 48 16.50 5.32 -0.83
CA ASN A 48 16.23 6.54 -0.08
C ASN A 48 15.49 6.30 1.24
N ALA A 49 14.61 5.32 1.28
CA ALA A 49 13.84 4.97 2.48
C ALA A 49 14.55 3.99 3.41
N ALA A 50 15.64 3.35 2.99
CA ALA A 50 16.33 2.33 3.79
C ALA A 50 16.80 2.89 5.15
N ALA A 51 17.32 4.12 5.18
CA ALA A 51 17.71 4.75 6.44
C ALA A 51 16.52 4.98 7.37
N LEU A 52 15.37 5.46 6.83
CA LEU A 52 14.14 5.63 7.59
C LEU A 52 13.58 4.29 8.07
N ALA A 53 13.63 3.26 7.24
CA ALA A 53 13.21 1.91 7.62
C ALA A 53 14.07 1.33 8.74
N VAL A 54 15.39 1.54 8.71
CA VAL A 54 16.29 1.13 9.81
C VAL A 54 15.96 1.87 11.09
N LEU A 55 15.79 3.19 11.03
CA LEU A 55 15.44 4.01 12.20
C LEU A 55 14.09 3.62 12.80
N ALA A 56 13.07 3.45 11.94
CA ALA A 56 11.74 3.02 12.38
C ALA A 56 11.76 1.62 13.00
N THR A 57 12.54 0.69 12.44
CA THR A 57 12.73 -0.64 13.01
C THR A 57 13.39 -0.56 14.37
N TYR A 58 14.46 0.21 14.49
CA TYR A 58 15.18 0.40 15.76
C TYR A 58 14.28 0.99 16.85
N ASP A 59 13.50 2.02 16.50
CA ASP A 59 12.55 2.63 17.44
C ASP A 59 11.47 1.63 17.89
N LEU A 60 10.90 0.86 16.96
CA LEU A 60 9.91 -0.18 17.26
C LEU A 60 10.51 -1.29 18.13
N GLU A 61 11.75 -1.71 17.89
CA GLU A 61 12.45 -2.70 18.71
C GLU A 61 12.74 -2.21 20.11
N LEU A 62 13.12 -0.92 20.27
CA LEU A 62 13.25 -0.29 21.59
C LEU A 62 11.92 -0.28 22.34
N GLN A 63 10.83 0.12 21.68
CA GLN A 63 9.50 0.14 22.28
C GLN A 63 8.98 -1.26 22.61
N ALA A 64 9.26 -2.22 21.75
CA ALA A 64 8.88 -3.62 21.93
C ALA A 64 9.74 -4.36 22.98
N GLY A 65 10.96 -3.87 23.22
CA GLY A 65 11.90 -4.48 24.16
C GLY A 65 12.71 -5.64 23.57
N GLY A 66 12.93 -5.66 22.25
CA GLY A 66 13.73 -6.66 21.55
C GLY A 66 13.44 -6.80 20.07
N ALA A 67 14.14 -7.72 19.41
CA ALA A 67 13.99 -7.95 17.98
C ALA A 67 12.57 -8.37 17.60
N ILE A 68 12.01 -7.72 16.55
CA ILE A 68 10.64 -7.94 16.09
C ILE A 68 10.56 -8.66 14.74
N PHE A 69 11.68 -8.77 14.01
CA PHE A 69 11.75 -9.45 12.72
C PHE A 69 12.34 -10.85 12.84
N ASP A 70 11.78 -11.78 12.09
CA ASP A 70 12.26 -13.16 12.00
C ASP A 70 12.36 -13.59 10.54
N ASN A 71 13.55 -14.01 10.11
CA ASN A 71 13.74 -14.59 8.79
C ASN A 71 14.39 -16.00 8.85
N THR A 72 14.39 -16.61 10.03
CA THR A 72 15.06 -17.90 10.26
C THR A 72 14.47 -19.01 9.39
N THR A 73 13.17 -18.96 9.11
CA THR A 73 12.46 -19.95 8.29
C THR A 73 12.09 -19.43 6.90
N THR A 74 12.55 -18.23 6.52
CA THR A 74 12.19 -17.65 5.23
C THR A 74 12.88 -18.38 4.08
N ASP A 75 12.08 -18.95 3.18
CA ASP A 75 12.53 -19.53 1.92
C ASP A 75 12.54 -18.45 0.81
N TYR A 76 13.69 -17.87 0.57
CA TYR A 76 13.85 -16.84 -0.46
C TYR A 76 13.76 -17.41 -1.88
N ALA A 77 14.08 -18.70 -2.08
CA ALA A 77 13.95 -19.33 -3.38
C ALA A 77 12.46 -19.48 -3.76
N ALA A 78 11.63 -19.91 -2.81
CA ALA A 78 10.20 -19.99 -2.99
C ALA A 78 9.59 -18.60 -3.29
N ARG A 79 10.03 -17.55 -2.59
CA ARG A 79 9.56 -16.17 -2.86
C ARG A 79 9.93 -15.68 -4.26
N ILE A 80 11.12 -16.02 -4.76
CA ILE A 80 11.51 -15.71 -6.15
C ILE A 80 10.66 -16.52 -7.13
N ALA A 81 10.46 -17.81 -6.88
CA ALA A 81 9.68 -18.68 -7.75
C ALA A 81 8.22 -18.20 -7.90
N ASP A 82 7.65 -17.67 -6.85
CA ASP A 82 6.30 -17.11 -6.87
C ASP A 82 6.11 -15.94 -7.85
N GLU A 83 7.17 -15.19 -8.13
CA GLU A 83 7.18 -14.01 -8.99
C GLU A 83 8.36 -14.04 -9.97
N GLN A 84 8.70 -15.23 -10.45
CA GLN A 84 9.90 -15.50 -11.26
C GLN A 84 10.03 -14.56 -12.45
N PHE A 85 8.94 -14.28 -13.15
CA PHE A 85 8.97 -13.38 -14.32
C PHE A 85 9.37 -11.97 -13.93
N ALA A 86 8.80 -11.43 -12.86
CA ALA A 86 9.10 -10.08 -12.39
C ALA A 86 10.55 -9.96 -11.91
N TRP A 87 11.03 -10.94 -11.16
CA TRP A 87 12.41 -10.99 -10.69
C TRP A 87 13.41 -11.11 -11.84
N ALA A 88 13.17 -12.02 -12.77
CA ALA A 88 14.02 -12.19 -13.93
C ALA A 88 14.08 -10.93 -14.81
N SER A 89 12.94 -10.29 -15.02
CA SER A 89 12.86 -9.03 -15.77
C SER A 89 13.62 -7.89 -15.09
N ALA A 90 13.53 -7.77 -13.76
CA ALA A 90 14.20 -6.72 -13.00
C ALA A 90 15.72 -6.94 -12.86
N LEU A 91 16.18 -8.20 -12.90
CA LEU A 91 17.57 -8.60 -12.61
C LEU A 91 18.32 -9.12 -13.84
N SER A 92 17.87 -8.79 -15.04
CA SER A 92 18.52 -9.20 -16.29
C SER A 92 18.55 -10.74 -16.49
N GLY A 93 17.49 -11.42 -16.10
CA GLY A 93 17.27 -12.84 -16.34
C GLY A 93 17.58 -13.74 -15.14
N ASN A 94 17.60 -15.04 -15.42
CA ASN A 94 17.74 -16.06 -14.38
C ASN A 94 19.12 -16.07 -13.70
N SER A 95 20.17 -15.62 -14.38
CA SER A 95 21.49 -15.49 -13.77
C SER A 95 21.52 -14.41 -12.68
N GLY A 96 20.81 -13.31 -12.88
CA GLY A 96 20.66 -12.27 -11.88
C GLY A 96 19.85 -12.72 -10.67
N THR A 97 18.80 -13.52 -10.88
CA THR A 97 18.05 -14.11 -9.77
C THR A 97 18.87 -15.12 -8.99
N ALA A 98 19.69 -15.95 -9.65
CA ALA A 98 20.60 -16.88 -9.00
C ALA A 98 21.68 -16.16 -8.17
N GLY A 99 22.24 -15.07 -8.70
CA GLY A 99 23.17 -14.21 -7.99
C GLY A 99 22.54 -13.60 -6.72
N LEU A 100 21.32 -13.09 -6.83
CA LEU A 100 20.57 -12.57 -5.68
C LEU A 100 20.33 -13.65 -4.61
N LEU A 101 19.94 -14.86 -5.02
CA LEU A 101 19.76 -15.98 -4.09
C LEU A 101 21.04 -16.35 -3.37
N SER A 102 22.18 -16.36 -4.06
CA SER A 102 23.48 -16.60 -3.45
C SER A 102 23.80 -15.59 -2.34
N VAL A 103 23.55 -14.30 -2.60
CA VAL A 103 23.73 -13.23 -1.59
C VAL A 103 22.77 -13.41 -0.42
N LEU A 104 21.52 -13.75 -0.66
CA LEU A 104 20.51 -13.95 0.39
C LEU A 104 20.80 -15.19 1.23
N ALA A 105 21.33 -16.26 0.62
CA ALA A 105 21.76 -17.45 1.35
C ALA A 105 22.89 -17.17 2.34
N ALA A 106 23.80 -16.24 1.98
CA ALA A 106 24.89 -15.80 2.84
C ALA A 106 24.49 -14.71 3.87
N SER A 107 23.25 -14.17 3.76
CA SER A 107 22.79 -13.10 4.65
C SER A 107 22.48 -13.62 6.06
N PRO A 108 22.72 -12.81 7.10
CA PRO A 108 22.41 -13.18 8.48
C PRO A 108 20.94 -13.57 8.66
N ARG A 109 20.70 -14.55 9.51
CA ARG A 109 19.35 -14.95 9.94
C ARG A 109 19.07 -14.30 11.30
N ALA A 110 18.05 -13.46 11.34
CA ALA A 110 17.59 -12.83 12.56
C ALA A 110 16.41 -13.62 13.14
N LYS A 111 16.37 -13.74 14.46
CA LYS A 111 15.28 -14.39 15.19
C LYS A 111 14.57 -13.36 16.04
N ALA A 112 13.26 -13.26 15.86
CA ALA A 112 12.44 -12.38 16.68
C ALA A 112 12.35 -12.88 18.14
N ALA A 113 12.28 -11.94 19.08
CA ALA A 113 11.98 -12.23 20.48
C ALA A 113 10.45 -12.36 20.66
N PRO A 114 9.93 -13.52 21.08
CA PRO A 114 8.47 -13.73 21.17
C PRO A 114 7.75 -12.67 22.02
N ALA A 115 8.36 -12.25 23.13
CA ALA A 115 7.80 -11.21 23.99
C ALA A 115 7.73 -9.84 23.29
N ALA A 116 8.77 -9.48 22.50
CA ALA A 116 8.78 -8.24 21.72
C ALA A 116 7.71 -8.26 20.63
N VAL A 117 7.55 -9.37 19.93
CA VAL A 117 6.48 -9.54 18.92
C VAL A 117 5.10 -9.43 19.55
N ALA A 118 4.89 -10.04 20.72
CA ALA A 118 3.63 -9.94 21.45
C ALA A 118 3.33 -8.49 21.85
N LYS A 119 4.35 -7.78 22.37
CA LYS A 119 4.20 -6.37 22.75
C LYS A 119 3.98 -5.47 21.53
N LEU A 120 4.66 -5.68 20.41
CA LEU A 120 4.47 -4.93 19.18
C LEU A 120 3.00 -4.97 18.72
N LYS A 121 2.33 -6.12 18.82
CA LYS A 121 0.91 -6.27 18.48
C LYS A 121 0.01 -5.31 19.28
N THR A 122 0.38 -5.01 20.52
CA THR A 122 -0.37 -4.05 21.35
C THR A 122 -0.08 -2.59 21.02
N LEU A 123 1.08 -2.31 20.44
CA LEU A 123 1.50 -0.94 20.10
C LEU A 123 0.94 -0.46 18.76
N VAL A 124 0.90 -1.35 17.75
CA VAL A 124 0.66 -0.97 16.36
C VAL A 124 -0.60 -1.61 15.75
N THR A 125 -1.35 -2.41 16.49
CA THR A 125 -2.53 -3.05 15.93
C THR A 125 -3.70 -2.09 15.83
N HIS A 126 -4.09 -1.75 14.60
CA HIS A 126 -5.29 -0.98 14.35
C HIS A 126 -6.55 -1.79 14.69
N SER A 127 -7.43 -1.22 15.52
CA SER A 127 -8.63 -1.93 16.01
C SER A 127 -9.78 -2.00 15.01
N GLY A 128 -9.78 -1.17 13.97
CA GLY A 128 -10.90 -0.99 13.06
C GLY A 128 -12.05 -0.13 13.62
N LYS A 129 -12.02 0.24 14.89
CA LYS A 129 -13.09 1.04 15.53
C LYS A 129 -12.95 2.51 15.15
N VAL A 130 -13.63 2.90 14.09
CA VAL A 130 -13.61 4.28 13.58
C VAL A 130 -14.96 4.92 13.83
N GLU A 131 -15.00 5.91 14.72
CA GLU A 131 -16.23 6.61 15.14
C GLU A 131 -16.39 8.00 14.49
N ILE A 132 -15.36 8.50 13.85
CA ILE A 132 -15.35 9.80 13.15
C ILE A 132 -15.18 9.59 11.64
N PRO A 133 -15.66 10.52 10.80
CA PRO A 133 -15.42 10.45 9.36
C PRO A 133 -13.94 10.35 9.02
N THR A 134 -13.57 9.30 8.32
CA THR A 134 -12.18 8.97 7.98
C THR A 134 -12.08 8.62 6.50
N ILE A 135 -11.05 9.12 5.84
CA ILE A 135 -10.73 8.73 4.45
C ILE A 135 -9.42 7.96 4.45
N LEU A 136 -9.47 6.76 3.90
CA LEU A 136 -8.26 6.02 3.53
C LEU A 136 -7.94 6.33 2.06
N PHE A 137 -6.73 6.80 1.81
CA PHE A 137 -6.28 7.15 0.48
C PHE A 137 -4.85 6.66 0.27
N THR A 138 -4.66 5.77 -0.69
CA THR A 138 -3.33 5.20 -1.02
C THR A 138 -3.21 4.90 -2.50
N GLY A 139 -1.96 4.79 -2.97
CA GLY A 139 -1.65 4.33 -4.31
C GLY A 139 -1.88 2.83 -4.46
N VAL A 140 -2.58 2.42 -5.53
CA VAL A 140 -2.78 0.98 -5.82
C VAL A 140 -1.48 0.27 -6.14
N ALA A 141 -0.47 1.00 -6.54
CA ALA A 141 0.84 0.48 -6.93
C ALA A 141 1.98 1.15 -6.16
N ASP A 142 1.73 1.52 -4.91
CA ASP A 142 2.75 2.07 -4.02
C ASP A 142 3.71 0.94 -3.57
N PRO A 143 5.02 1.04 -3.90
CA PRO A 143 5.98 0.00 -3.56
C PRO A 143 6.49 0.07 -2.12
N VAL A 144 6.20 1.15 -1.40
CA VAL A 144 6.67 1.36 -0.01
C VAL A 144 5.54 1.11 0.99
N THR A 145 4.38 1.74 0.75
CA THR A 145 3.17 1.52 1.55
C THR A 145 2.15 0.75 0.74
N ALA A 146 2.33 -0.55 0.68
CA ALA A 146 1.52 -1.41 -0.17
C ALA A 146 0.01 -1.25 0.08
N ALA A 147 -0.77 -1.24 -1.00
CA ALA A 147 -2.22 -1.08 -0.96
C ALA A 147 -2.92 -2.10 -0.04
N GLY A 148 -2.35 -3.31 0.11
CA GLY A 148 -2.83 -4.33 1.05
C GLY A 148 -2.83 -3.88 2.51
N ASN A 149 -1.95 -2.97 2.91
CA ASN A 149 -1.97 -2.39 4.26
C ASN A 149 -3.23 -1.57 4.50
N GLN A 150 -3.58 -0.69 3.55
CA GLN A 150 -4.83 0.06 3.62
C GLN A 150 -6.05 -0.87 3.59
N GLN A 151 -6.01 -1.90 2.75
CA GLN A 151 -7.07 -2.89 2.71
C GLN A 151 -7.25 -3.59 4.06
N SER A 152 -6.15 -3.94 4.74
CA SER A 152 -6.23 -4.53 6.09
C SER A 152 -6.96 -3.63 7.09
N VAL A 153 -6.72 -2.31 7.03
CA VAL A 153 -7.45 -1.35 7.87
C VAL A 153 -8.92 -1.27 7.47
N ALA A 154 -9.21 -1.24 6.17
CA ALA A 154 -10.57 -1.21 5.65
C ALA A 154 -11.40 -2.42 6.07
N ASP A 155 -10.79 -3.62 6.06
CA ASP A 155 -11.49 -4.85 6.47
C ASP A 155 -11.78 -4.91 7.95
N LYS A 156 -10.84 -4.47 8.78
CA LYS A 156 -11.08 -4.37 10.23
C LYS A 156 -12.24 -3.43 10.53
N TYR A 157 -12.31 -2.31 9.80
CA TYR A 157 -13.48 -1.42 9.92
C TYR A 157 -14.76 -2.08 9.40
N ALA A 158 -14.71 -2.77 8.27
CA ALA A 158 -15.88 -3.46 7.73
C ALA A 158 -16.44 -4.50 8.71
N ALA A 159 -15.56 -5.26 9.38
CA ALA A 159 -15.95 -6.20 10.43
C ALA A 159 -16.60 -5.47 11.62
N TYR A 160 -15.99 -4.41 12.12
CA TYR A 160 -16.55 -3.60 13.19
C TYR A 160 -17.90 -2.98 12.82
N TYR A 161 -18.04 -2.46 11.60
CA TYR A 161 -19.29 -1.90 11.10
C TYR A 161 -20.38 -2.96 10.98
N ALA A 162 -20.02 -4.16 10.52
CA ALA A 162 -20.96 -5.29 10.46
C ALA A 162 -21.46 -5.69 11.84
N GLU A 163 -20.59 -5.75 12.85
CA GLU A 163 -20.96 -6.00 14.24
C GLU A 163 -21.94 -4.93 14.77
N LYS A 164 -21.66 -3.66 14.57
CA LYS A 164 -22.57 -2.56 14.92
C LYS A 164 -23.94 -2.70 14.23
N TRP A 165 -23.95 -3.09 12.97
CA TRP A 165 -25.16 -3.29 12.20
C TRP A 165 -26.00 -4.47 12.78
N GLU A 166 -25.35 -5.60 13.03
CA GLU A 166 -26.03 -6.76 13.63
C GLU A 166 -26.66 -6.44 14.99
N ALA A 167 -26.00 -5.61 15.79
CA ALA A 167 -26.50 -5.20 17.10
C ALA A 167 -27.79 -4.37 17.03
N VAL A 168 -27.94 -3.52 16.00
CA VAL A 168 -29.06 -2.57 15.91
C VAL A 168 -30.19 -3.03 14.99
N LYS A 169 -29.94 -3.86 13.98
CA LYS A 169 -30.92 -4.19 12.94
C LYS A 169 -32.15 -4.92 13.43
N LYS A 170 -32.09 -5.56 14.61
CA LYS A 170 -33.22 -6.29 15.22
C LYS A 170 -34.15 -5.40 16.07
N ALA A 171 -33.72 -4.16 16.35
CA ALA A 171 -34.51 -3.23 17.16
C ALA A 171 -35.62 -2.58 16.31
N LYS A 172 -36.82 -2.45 16.87
CA LYS A 172 -37.94 -1.74 16.21
C LYS A 172 -37.54 -0.26 16.02
N GLY A 173 -37.66 0.22 14.78
CA GLY A 173 -37.30 1.61 14.44
C GLY A 173 -35.80 1.89 14.35
N TYR A 174 -34.99 0.85 14.19
CA TYR A 174 -33.53 0.99 14.05
C TYR A 174 -33.12 1.99 12.94
N LYS A 175 -32.01 2.67 13.18
CA LYS A 175 -31.33 3.45 12.15
C LYS A 175 -29.99 2.77 11.81
N ARG A 176 -29.72 2.66 10.53
CA ARG A 176 -28.45 2.12 10.08
C ARG A 176 -27.30 2.99 10.61
N PRO A 177 -26.26 2.41 11.21
CA PRO A 177 -25.10 3.17 11.64
C PRO A 177 -24.49 3.97 10.51
N ALA A 178 -23.94 5.13 10.81
CA ALA A 178 -23.18 5.90 9.83
C ALA A 178 -21.95 5.11 9.38
N ASN A 179 -21.69 5.09 8.07
CA ASN A 179 -20.44 4.57 7.56
C ASN A 179 -19.39 5.67 7.66
N ASN A 180 -18.49 5.54 8.62
CA ASN A 180 -17.46 6.54 8.92
C ASN A 180 -16.18 6.38 8.09
N GLN A 181 -16.10 5.38 7.21
CA GLN A 181 -14.91 5.17 6.39
C GLN A 181 -15.23 5.29 4.90
N LEU A 182 -14.43 6.08 4.21
CA LEU A 182 -14.38 6.17 2.76
C LEU A 182 -13.01 5.70 2.29
N VAL A 183 -12.98 4.70 1.40
CA VAL A 183 -11.74 4.18 0.82
C VAL A 183 -11.61 4.69 -0.60
N LEU A 184 -10.53 5.38 -0.87
CA LEU A 184 -10.20 5.92 -2.18
C LEU A 184 -8.84 5.39 -2.63
N TRP A 185 -8.69 5.19 -3.92
CA TRP A 185 -7.49 4.67 -4.54
C TRP A 185 -6.89 5.68 -5.49
N ASN A 186 -5.58 5.84 -5.46
CA ASN A 186 -4.82 6.63 -6.40
C ASN A 186 -4.21 5.73 -7.47
N PHE A 187 -4.34 6.14 -8.72
CA PHE A 187 -3.61 5.52 -9.82
C PHE A 187 -2.29 6.23 -10.03
N PRO A 188 -1.20 5.50 -10.35
CA PRO A 188 0.05 6.13 -10.68
C PRO A 188 -0.10 6.99 -11.94
N LEU A 189 0.64 8.08 -11.98
CA LEU A 189 0.77 8.91 -13.17
C LEU A 189 1.55 8.14 -14.25
N GLU A 190 1.29 8.44 -15.53
CA GLU A 190 2.04 7.83 -16.63
C GLU A 190 3.51 8.25 -16.63
N LYS A 191 3.78 9.46 -16.17
CA LYS A 191 5.13 10.03 -16.10
C LYS A 191 5.33 10.79 -14.80
N TYR A 192 6.48 10.61 -14.23
CA TYR A 192 6.91 11.31 -13.01
C TYR A 192 8.06 12.25 -13.35
N THR A 193 7.90 13.50 -13.01
CA THR A 193 9.00 14.48 -13.10
C THR A 193 10.00 14.21 -11.99
N LYS A 194 11.25 13.95 -12.33
CA LYS A 194 12.34 14.02 -11.35
C LYS A 194 12.63 15.47 -11.03
N TYR A 195 13.02 15.72 -9.78
CA TYR A 195 13.38 17.04 -9.32
C TYR A 195 14.83 17.04 -8.85
N THR A 196 15.53 18.14 -9.11
CA THR A 196 16.87 18.40 -8.57
C THR A 196 16.78 18.61 -7.05
N ALA A 197 17.92 18.58 -6.38
CA ALA A 197 18.01 18.92 -4.96
C ALA A 197 17.49 20.35 -4.63
N ALA A 198 17.48 21.25 -5.60
CA ALA A 198 16.92 22.59 -5.48
C ALA A 198 15.40 22.66 -5.72
N GLY A 199 14.72 21.53 -5.96
CA GLY A 199 13.29 21.48 -6.19
C GLY A 199 12.83 21.89 -7.60
N ALA A 200 13.75 22.08 -8.55
CA ALA A 200 13.43 22.34 -9.96
C ALA A 200 13.28 21.03 -10.75
N PRO A 201 12.41 20.97 -11.79
CA PRO A 201 12.35 19.81 -12.65
C PRO A 201 13.71 19.47 -13.25
N ASP A 202 14.14 18.21 -13.13
CA ASP A 202 15.37 17.73 -13.74
C ASP A 202 15.11 17.29 -15.18
N THR A 203 15.43 18.15 -16.11
CA THR A 203 15.28 17.91 -17.55
C THR A 203 16.42 17.11 -18.15
N SER A 204 17.47 16.81 -17.40
CA SER A 204 18.63 16.03 -17.86
C SER A 204 18.36 14.54 -17.93
N VAL A 205 17.30 14.07 -17.27
CA VAL A 205 16.88 12.67 -17.26
C VAL A 205 15.45 12.52 -17.80
N PRO A 206 15.14 11.44 -18.51
CA PRO A 206 13.78 11.15 -18.93
C PRO A 206 12.85 11.06 -17.72
N ALA A 207 11.62 11.55 -17.86
CA ALA A 207 10.59 11.35 -16.84
C ALA A 207 10.40 9.85 -16.58
N ALA A 208 10.51 9.42 -15.32
CA ALA A 208 10.27 8.04 -14.95
C ALA A 208 8.79 7.69 -15.21
N THR A 209 8.55 6.51 -15.71
CA THR A 209 7.18 5.95 -15.85
C THR A 209 6.96 4.91 -14.77
N GLY A 210 5.71 4.71 -14.36
CA GLY A 210 5.34 3.67 -13.42
C GLY A 210 4.93 4.17 -12.04
N THR A 211 5.30 3.45 -11.02
CA THR A 211 4.81 3.65 -9.65
C THR A 211 5.82 4.39 -8.79
N ASN A 212 5.32 5.28 -7.96
CA ASN A 212 6.13 5.97 -6.98
C ASN A 212 5.41 6.03 -5.63
N HIS A 213 6.18 6.17 -4.54
CA HIS A 213 5.60 6.29 -3.21
C HIS A 213 4.91 7.64 -3.03
N CYS A 214 3.65 7.60 -2.54
CA CYS A 214 2.85 8.77 -2.15
C CYS A 214 2.79 9.90 -3.20
N ASN A 215 2.75 9.55 -4.48
CA ASN A 215 2.75 10.54 -5.56
C ASN A 215 1.35 11.09 -5.82
N PHE A 216 0.85 11.87 -4.85
CA PHE A 216 -0.45 12.52 -4.93
C PHE A 216 -0.32 13.93 -5.49
N THR A 217 -1.25 14.31 -6.36
CA THR A 217 -1.31 15.65 -6.92
C THR A 217 -1.95 16.64 -5.95
N THR A 218 -1.67 17.93 -6.13
CA THR A 218 -2.36 19.00 -5.38
C THR A 218 -3.88 18.91 -5.51
N SER A 219 -4.39 18.58 -6.72
CA SER A 219 -5.83 18.42 -6.95
C SER A 219 -6.43 17.29 -6.11
N GLN A 220 -5.69 16.20 -5.92
CA GLN A 220 -6.10 15.09 -5.06
C GLN A 220 -6.12 15.48 -3.59
N TYR A 221 -5.08 16.15 -3.10
CA TYR A 221 -5.07 16.67 -1.72
C TYR A 221 -6.22 17.63 -1.46
N MET A 222 -6.49 18.56 -2.38
CA MET A 222 -7.63 19.47 -2.26
C MET A 222 -8.97 18.74 -2.26
N ALA A 223 -9.13 17.72 -3.11
CA ALA A 223 -10.35 16.91 -3.13
C ALA A 223 -10.55 16.16 -1.80
N ILE A 224 -9.48 15.58 -1.23
CA ILE A 224 -9.54 14.91 0.07
C ILE A 224 -9.90 15.91 1.19
N ALA A 225 -9.28 17.08 1.21
CA ALA A 225 -9.58 18.12 2.18
C ALA A 225 -11.06 18.55 2.14
N ASP A 226 -11.60 18.77 0.93
CA ASP A 226 -13.01 19.13 0.73
C ASP A 226 -13.97 17.99 1.16
N LEU A 227 -13.61 16.74 0.86
CA LEU A 227 -14.40 15.57 1.28
C LEU A 227 -14.42 15.42 2.80
N LEU A 228 -13.28 15.65 3.45
CA LEU A 228 -13.17 15.63 4.91
C LEU A 228 -13.96 16.80 5.54
N ALA A 229 -13.84 18.02 4.99
CA ALA A 229 -14.61 19.18 5.46
C ALA A 229 -16.12 18.91 5.34
N TYR A 230 -16.58 18.36 4.20
CA TYR A 230 -17.98 17.98 4.06
C TYR A 230 -18.39 16.95 5.12
N ALA A 231 -17.58 15.90 5.31
CA ALA A 231 -17.90 14.84 6.25
C ALA A 231 -17.89 15.33 7.71
N SER A 232 -16.97 16.22 8.07
CA SER A 232 -16.91 16.84 9.38
C SER A 232 -18.14 17.70 9.68
N ASN A 233 -18.58 18.48 8.70
CA ASN A 233 -19.73 19.38 8.86
C ASN A 233 -21.09 18.65 8.86
N THR A 234 -21.18 17.50 8.19
CA THR A 234 -22.45 16.77 8.00
C THR A 234 -22.57 15.48 8.80
N GLY A 235 -21.47 15.03 9.40
CA GLY A 235 -21.38 13.75 10.10
C GLY A 235 -21.42 12.52 9.18
N LYS A 236 -21.28 12.69 7.86
CA LYS A 236 -21.32 11.59 6.87
C LYS A 236 -20.50 11.90 5.63
N HIS A 237 -19.97 10.87 4.99
CA HIS A 237 -19.26 11.02 3.73
C HIS A 237 -20.20 11.40 2.57
N LEU A 238 -19.67 12.22 1.66
CA LEU A 238 -20.30 12.45 0.35
C LEU A 238 -20.42 11.10 -0.39
N SER A 239 -21.49 10.90 -1.12
CA SER A 239 -21.75 9.63 -1.81
C SER A 239 -22.38 9.84 -3.17
N GLY A 240 -22.47 8.77 -3.98
CA GLY A 240 -23.13 8.77 -5.29
C GLY A 240 -22.48 9.72 -6.30
N GLY A 241 -23.31 10.33 -7.16
CA GLY A 241 -22.86 11.23 -8.22
C GLY A 241 -21.97 12.39 -7.78
N PRO A 242 -22.30 13.11 -6.69
CA PRO A 242 -21.45 14.18 -6.17
C PRO A 242 -20.04 13.71 -5.77
N LEU A 243 -19.90 12.55 -5.12
CA LEU A 243 -18.59 11.96 -4.82
C LEU A 243 -17.81 11.63 -6.09
N LEU A 244 -18.45 10.93 -7.02
CA LEU A 244 -17.80 10.54 -8.29
C LEU A 244 -17.38 11.76 -9.12
N THR A 245 -18.16 12.82 -9.11
CA THR A 245 -17.81 14.08 -9.80
C THR A 245 -16.57 14.71 -9.20
N LYS A 246 -16.46 14.74 -7.86
CA LYS A 246 -15.30 15.31 -7.18
C LYS A 246 -14.04 14.49 -7.45
N ILE A 247 -14.13 13.17 -7.38
CA ILE A 247 -13.04 12.23 -7.69
C ILE A 247 -12.57 12.38 -9.13
N ARG A 248 -13.49 12.42 -10.07
CA ARG A 248 -13.16 12.60 -11.51
C ARG A 248 -12.45 13.92 -11.77
N LYS A 249 -12.90 15.00 -11.12
CA LYS A 249 -12.27 16.32 -11.25
C LYS A 249 -10.85 16.34 -10.67
N ALA A 250 -10.58 15.60 -9.60
CA ALA A 250 -9.25 15.48 -9.02
C ALA A 250 -8.27 14.73 -9.94
N GLY A 251 -8.77 13.81 -10.76
CA GLY A 251 -7.99 12.97 -11.66
C GLY A 251 -7.21 11.86 -10.93
N ASN A 252 -6.94 10.78 -11.63
CA ASN A 252 -6.18 9.63 -11.14
C ASN A 252 -6.62 9.09 -9.76
N MET A 253 -7.88 9.28 -9.43
CA MET A 253 -8.51 8.74 -8.23
C MET A 253 -9.72 7.91 -8.60
N THR A 254 -10.00 6.91 -7.79
CA THR A 254 -11.24 6.13 -7.92
C THR A 254 -11.83 5.74 -6.58
N TYR A 255 -13.13 5.46 -6.62
CA TYR A 255 -13.91 4.84 -5.58
C TYR A 255 -14.55 3.59 -6.14
N ASP A 256 -14.09 2.44 -5.72
CA ASP A 256 -14.63 1.15 -6.15
C ASP A 256 -14.89 0.28 -4.91
N ARG A 257 -16.16 0.01 -4.67
CA ARG A 257 -16.60 -0.84 -3.55
C ARG A 257 -16.34 -2.32 -3.78
N GLY A 258 -16.19 -2.72 -5.03
CA GLY A 258 -15.93 -4.10 -5.41
C GLY A 258 -14.45 -4.45 -5.37
N TYR A 259 -13.59 -3.45 -5.35
CA TYR A 259 -12.16 -3.67 -5.31
C TYR A 259 -11.67 -3.97 -3.89
N SER A 260 -10.86 -5.01 -3.79
CA SER A 260 -10.11 -5.37 -2.59
C SER A 260 -8.65 -5.54 -2.96
N ALA A 261 -7.79 -4.68 -2.41
CA ALA A 261 -6.37 -4.77 -2.69
C ALA A 261 -5.79 -6.07 -2.10
N PRO A 262 -4.93 -6.78 -2.87
CA PRO A 262 -4.27 -7.99 -2.40
C PRO A 262 -3.48 -7.74 -1.12
N ARG A 263 -3.55 -8.70 -0.19
CA ARG A 263 -2.77 -8.65 1.05
C ARG A 263 -1.31 -8.91 0.76
N LEU A 264 -0.45 -8.45 1.67
CA LEU A 264 0.95 -8.86 1.64
C LEU A 264 1.04 -10.38 1.80
N LYS A 265 1.65 -11.03 0.81
CA LYS A 265 1.59 -12.48 0.62
C LYS A 265 2.19 -13.27 1.78
N TYR A 266 3.20 -12.72 2.44
CA TYR A 266 3.97 -13.40 3.48
C TYR A 266 3.72 -12.85 4.89
N TYR A 267 2.85 -11.89 5.02
CA TYR A 267 2.46 -11.27 6.29
C TYR A 267 0.94 -11.36 6.41
N GLY A 268 0.46 -12.56 6.69
CA GLY A 268 -0.92 -12.77 7.06
C GLY A 268 -1.19 -12.08 8.40
N GLY A 269 -2.05 -11.10 8.40
CA GLY A 269 -2.60 -10.53 9.60
C GLY A 269 -3.78 -11.34 10.08
#